data_a1df5aa17f0acc9fac046f84c3a1b1ec
#
_entry.id   a1df5aa17f0acc9fac046f84c3a1b1ec
#
_cell.length_a   1.000
_cell.length_b   1.000
_cell.length_c   1.000
_cell.angle_alpha   90.00
_cell.angle_beta   90.00
_cell.angle_gamma   90.00
#
_symmetry.space_group_name_H-M   'P 1'
#
loop_
_entity.id
_entity.type
_entity.pdbx_description
1 polymer ?
#
loop_
_entity_poly.entity_id
_entity_poly.type
_entity_poly.pdbx_seq_one_letter_code
_entity_poly.pdbx_strand_id
1 'polypeptide(L)'
;MTTAKDAITNRLVSVKLDENSIGRGTPDQEQERAIAIYDLIEANNFAIPGHDLGPYTLFVAMQEKKLVFDINDGNGCKVVTHILSLSPFRRLLRDYFMVCESYYAAIRTATPAQIEAIDMGRRGLHNEGAQLLAERLDGKIDCDFDTARRIFTLVTALHWKG
;
A
#
# COMPACT_ATOMS: atom_id res chain seq x y z
N MET A 1 17.08 -4.40 18.51
CA MET A 1 15.99 -4.39 19.51
C MET A 1 15.26 -3.05 19.43
N THR A 2 13.93 -3.10 19.30
CA THR A 2 13.12 -1.89 19.16
C THR A 2 12.90 -1.25 20.54
N THR A 3 13.29 0.01 20.69
CA THR A 3 13.05 0.75 21.94
C THR A 3 11.66 1.39 21.92
N ALA A 4 11.18 1.88 23.07
CA ALA A 4 9.92 2.62 23.14
C ALA A 4 9.98 3.89 22.25
N LYS A 5 11.14 4.55 22.19
CA LYS A 5 11.36 5.70 21.33
C LYS A 5 11.23 5.30 19.85
N ASP A 6 11.83 4.18 19.45
CA ASP A 6 11.74 3.68 18.08
C ASP A 6 10.30 3.36 17.69
N ALA A 7 9.51 2.78 18.59
CA ALA A 7 8.10 2.48 18.33
C ALA A 7 7.27 3.74 18.09
N ILE A 8 7.66 4.87 18.68
CA ILE A 8 6.99 6.16 18.50
C ILE A 8 7.48 6.86 17.24
N THR A 9 8.79 6.85 16.98
CA THR A 9 9.41 7.59 15.87
C THR A 9 9.43 6.81 14.56
N ASN A 10 9.59 5.49 14.62
CA ASN A 10 9.62 4.64 13.42
C ASN A 10 8.22 4.23 13.03
N ARG A 11 7.41 5.24 12.73
CA ARG A 11 5.99 5.08 12.47
C ARG A 11 5.50 6.08 11.44
N LEU A 12 4.58 5.60 10.59
CA LEU A 12 3.82 6.41 9.66
C LEU A 12 2.53 6.84 10.35
N VAL A 13 2.30 8.15 10.50
CA VAL A 13 1.13 8.69 11.21
C VAL A 13 0.13 9.36 10.28
N SER A 14 0.50 9.63 9.04
CA SER A 14 -0.39 10.28 8.08
C SER A 14 -0.02 9.86 6.67
N VAL A 15 -1.03 9.63 5.85
CA VAL A 15 -0.89 9.36 4.42
C VAL A 15 -1.84 10.29 3.69
N LYS A 16 -1.31 11.05 2.73
CA LYS A 16 -2.09 11.97 1.92
C LYS A 16 -1.88 11.67 0.44
N LEU A 17 -2.95 11.72 -0.32
CA LEU A 17 -2.93 11.48 -1.76
C LEU A 17 -3.01 12.81 -2.50
N ASP A 18 -2.19 12.95 -3.54
CA ASP A 18 -2.22 14.14 -4.38
C ASP A 18 -3.44 14.09 -5.31
N GLU A 19 -4.40 14.98 -5.09
CA GLU A 19 -5.63 15.01 -5.86
C GLU A 19 -5.40 15.34 -7.33
N ASN A 20 -4.38 16.14 -7.64
CA ASN A 20 -4.13 16.56 -9.01
C ASN A 20 -3.63 15.41 -9.89
N SER A 21 -2.76 14.56 -9.36
CA SER A 21 -2.15 13.48 -10.15
C SER A 21 -2.90 12.15 -10.03
N ILE A 22 -3.46 11.85 -8.85
CA ILE A 22 -4.20 10.60 -8.63
C ILE A 22 -5.66 10.75 -9.08
N GLY A 23 -6.22 11.93 -8.88
CA GLY A 23 -7.60 12.21 -9.23
C GLY A 23 -8.59 11.67 -8.20
N ARG A 24 -9.77 12.29 -8.19
CA ARG A 24 -10.86 11.85 -7.34
C ARG A 24 -11.56 10.68 -7.99
N GLY A 25 -11.80 9.62 -7.24
CA GLY A 25 -12.48 8.43 -7.72
C GLY A 25 -13.99 8.47 -7.49
N THR A 26 -14.64 7.37 -7.84
CA THR A 26 -16.03 7.13 -7.46
C THR A 26 -16.14 7.03 -5.94
N PRO A 27 -17.36 7.14 -5.36
CA PRO A 27 -17.53 6.93 -3.91
C PRO A 27 -16.94 5.60 -3.42
N ASP A 28 -17.09 4.52 -4.18
CA ASP A 28 -16.54 3.22 -3.81
C ASP A 28 -15.02 3.22 -3.84
N GLN A 29 -14.42 3.83 -4.86
CA GLN A 29 -12.96 3.97 -4.94
C GLN A 29 -12.42 4.79 -3.78
N GLU A 30 -13.07 5.91 -3.47
CA GLU A 30 -12.68 6.78 -2.35
C GLU A 30 -12.77 6.03 -1.02
N GLN A 31 -13.81 5.21 -0.84
CA GLN A 31 -13.97 4.41 0.37
C GLN A 31 -12.86 3.38 0.51
N GLU A 32 -12.51 2.67 -0.57
CA GLU A 32 -11.42 1.70 -0.55
C GLU A 32 -10.08 2.35 -0.22
N ARG A 33 -9.82 3.52 -0.77
CA ARG A 33 -8.62 4.30 -0.47
C ARG A 33 -8.58 4.71 0.99
N ALA A 34 -9.69 5.19 1.53
CA ALA A 34 -9.79 5.61 2.92
C ALA A 34 -9.56 4.44 3.89
N ILE A 35 -10.13 3.26 3.59
CA ILE A 35 -9.95 2.06 4.40
C ILE A 35 -8.48 1.63 4.39
N ALA A 36 -7.86 1.61 3.21
CA ALA A 36 -6.46 1.23 3.07
C ALA A 36 -5.53 2.16 3.87
N ILE A 37 -5.80 3.46 3.83
CA ILE A 37 -5.05 4.45 4.60
C ILE A 37 -5.27 4.25 6.10
N TYR A 38 -6.51 4.07 6.52
CA TYR A 38 -6.83 3.83 7.93
C TYR A 38 -6.09 2.61 8.48
N ASP A 39 -6.15 1.49 7.76
CA ASP A 39 -5.49 0.26 8.18
C ASP A 39 -3.97 0.44 8.26
N LEU A 40 -3.39 1.15 7.32
CA LEU A 40 -1.95 1.41 7.29
C LEU A 40 -1.53 2.28 8.49
N ILE A 41 -2.28 3.32 8.80
CA ILE A 41 -1.97 4.22 9.92
C ILE A 41 -2.16 3.53 11.27
N GLU A 42 -3.18 2.67 11.38
CA GLU A 42 -3.51 2.01 12.63
C GLU A 42 -2.40 1.10 13.14
N ALA A 43 -1.72 0.40 12.25
CA ALA A 43 -0.65 -0.52 12.63
C ALA A 43 0.42 -0.58 11.55
N ASN A 44 1.60 -0.09 11.87
CA ASN A 44 2.75 -0.13 10.97
C ASN A 44 4.04 0.05 11.74
N ASN A 45 5.15 -0.34 11.10
CA ASN A 45 6.44 0.24 11.42
C ASN A 45 7.03 0.81 10.13
N PHE A 46 7.69 1.95 10.24
CA PHE A 46 8.12 2.70 9.08
C PHE A 46 9.29 3.57 9.48
N ALA A 47 10.43 3.35 8.87
CA ALA A 47 11.64 4.10 9.15
C ALA A 47 12.39 4.38 7.85
N ILE A 48 13.15 5.46 7.86
CA ILE A 48 14.02 5.80 6.74
C ILE A 48 15.46 5.53 7.17
N PRO A 49 16.18 4.65 6.46
CA PRO A 49 17.57 4.35 6.80
C PRO A 49 18.42 5.61 6.93
N GLY A 50 19.17 5.70 8.02
CA GLY A 50 20.03 6.84 8.28
C GLY A 50 19.32 8.09 8.81
N HIS A 51 18.03 7.98 9.15
CA HIS A 51 17.22 9.11 9.61
C HIS A 51 16.40 8.67 10.83
N ASP A 52 16.30 9.51 11.85
CA ASP A 52 15.63 9.16 13.11
C ASP A 52 14.62 10.22 13.58
N LEU A 53 14.17 11.09 12.70
CA LEU A 53 13.28 12.19 13.05
C LEU A 53 11.80 11.90 12.78
N GLY A 54 11.42 10.63 12.85
CA GLY A 54 10.00 10.27 12.80
C GLY A 54 9.20 10.82 14.00
N PRO A 55 7.88 10.65 14.05
CA PRO A 55 7.08 9.89 13.08
C PRO A 55 6.99 10.58 11.71
N TYR A 56 6.54 9.82 10.71
CA TYR A 56 6.61 10.26 9.32
C TYR A 56 5.23 10.49 8.72
N THR A 57 5.17 11.39 7.73
CA THR A 57 4.02 11.57 6.85
C THR A 57 4.42 11.18 5.43
N LEU A 58 3.55 10.42 4.78
CA LEU A 58 3.73 9.99 3.40
C LEU A 58 2.75 10.75 2.50
N PHE A 59 3.28 11.39 1.46
CA PHE A 59 2.48 11.98 0.39
C PHE A 59 2.66 11.12 -0.86
N VAL A 60 1.56 10.65 -1.43
CA VAL A 60 1.58 9.79 -2.61
C VAL A 60 1.05 10.55 -3.81
N ALA A 61 1.83 10.56 -4.88
CA ALA A 61 1.45 11.17 -6.16
C ALA A 61 1.70 10.18 -7.28
N MET A 62 1.08 10.42 -8.43
CA MET A 62 1.32 9.66 -9.65
C MET A 62 2.04 10.56 -10.66
N GLN A 63 3.09 10.03 -11.25
CA GLN A 63 3.80 10.71 -12.33
C GLN A 63 4.01 9.70 -13.45
N GLU A 64 3.22 9.79 -14.50
CA GLU A 64 3.17 8.80 -15.58
C GLU A 64 2.81 7.42 -15.00
N LYS A 65 3.64 6.41 -15.20
CA LYS A 65 3.41 5.05 -14.67
C LYS A 65 4.23 4.79 -13.42
N LYS A 66 4.42 5.81 -12.58
CA LYS A 66 5.23 5.74 -11.37
C LYS A 66 4.49 6.33 -10.20
N LEU A 67 4.66 5.71 -9.04
CA LEU A 67 4.22 6.29 -7.77
C LEU A 67 5.37 7.09 -7.18
N VAL A 68 5.07 8.28 -6.73
CA VAL A 68 6.02 9.14 -6.04
C VAL A 68 5.67 9.15 -4.57
N PHE A 69 6.62 8.74 -3.74
CA PHE A 69 6.49 8.74 -2.28
C PHE A 69 7.34 9.87 -1.72
N ASP A 70 6.69 10.97 -1.32
CA ASP A 70 7.33 12.06 -0.60
C ASP A 70 7.15 11.85 0.89
N ILE A 71 8.26 11.80 1.62
CA ILE A 71 8.25 11.47 3.04
C ILE A 71 8.77 12.66 3.82
N ASN A 72 7.95 13.13 4.78
CA ASN A 72 8.29 14.21 5.68
C ASN A 72 8.45 13.68 7.11
N ASP A 73 9.22 14.41 7.90
CA ASP A 73 9.44 14.09 9.32
C ASP A 73 8.34 14.66 10.21
N GLY A 74 8.49 14.49 11.53
CA GLY A 74 7.53 14.97 12.52
C GLY A 74 7.39 16.49 12.58
N ASN A 75 8.33 17.23 12.03
CA ASN A 75 8.30 18.70 11.97
C ASN A 75 7.78 19.22 10.63
N GLY A 76 7.37 18.33 9.74
CA GLY A 76 6.91 18.70 8.41
C GLY A 76 8.01 18.98 7.41
N CYS A 77 9.27 18.71 7.76
CA CYS A 77 10.40 18.88 6.87
C CYS A 77 10.56 17.67 5.95
N LYS A 78 10.88 17.92 4.69
CA LYS A 78 11.09 16.86 3.72
C LYS A 78 12.32 16.02 4.08
N VAL A 79 12.14 14.71 4.11
CA VAL A 79 13.23 13.76 4.37
C VAL A 79 13.78 13.21 3.07
N VAL A 80 12.91 12.62 2.24
CA VAL A 80 13.32 11.95 1.01
C VAL A 80 12.12 11.77 0.09
N THR A 81 12.40 11.69 -1.21
CA THR A 81 11.43 11.29 -2.23
C THR A 81 11.89 9.99 -2.87
N HIS A 82 11.03 8.99 -2.90
CA HIS A 82 11.27 7.74 -3.61
C HIS A 82 10.27 7.60 -4.75
N ILE A 83 10.76 7.09 -5.88
CA ILE A 83 9.93 6.85 -7.06
C ILE A 83 9.83 5.34 -7.25
N LEU A 84 8.60 4.84 -7.28
CA LEU A 84 8.32 3.42 -7.48
C LEU A 84 7.74 3.21 -8.86
N SER A 85 8.48 2.50 -9.73
CA SER A 85 7.96 2.12 -11.04
C SER A 85 6.85 1.07 -10.87
N LEU A 86 5.72 1.26 -11.55
CA LEU A 86 4.61 0.33 -11.52
C LEU A 86 4.73 -0.77 -12.57
N SER A 87 5.68 -0.67 -13.50
CA SER A 87 5.86 -1.68 -14.54
C SER A 87 6.02 -3.11 -13.99
N PRO A 88 6.83 -3.34 -12.95
CA PRO A 88 6.95 -4.69 -12.38
C PRO A 88 5.65 -5.23 -11.76
N PHE A 89 4.72 -4.35 -11.41
CA PHE A 89 3.46 -4.71 -10.76
C PHE A 89 2.30 -4.89 -11.73
N ARG A 90 2.47 -4.49 -12.98
CA ARG A 90 1.35 -4.41 -13.94
C ARG A 90 0.60 -5.73 -14.09
N ARG A 91 1.34 -6.82 -14.36
CA ARG A 91 0.74 -8.13 -14.56
C ARG A 91 0.07 -8.63 -13.28
N LEU A 92 0.75 -8.45 -12.16
CA LEU A 92 0.26 -8.89 -10.87
C LEU A 92 -1.02 -8.15 -10.46
N LEU A 93 -1.07 -6.85 -10.66
CA LEU A 93 -2.27 -6.05 -10.39
C LEU A 93 -3.43 -6.48 -11.28
N ARG A 94 -3.17 -6.72 -12.56
CA ARG A 94 -4.20 -7.20 -13.48
C ARG A 94 -4.76 -8.55 -13.01
N ASP A 95 -3.90 -9.49 -12.68
CA ASP A 95 -4.33 -10.82 -12.23
C ASP A 95 -5.07 -10.73 -10.89
N TYR A 96 -4.60 -9.88 -10.00
CA TYR A 96 -5.25 -9.65 -8.71
C TYR A 96 -6.69 -9.13 -8.88
N PHE A 97 -6.89 -8.12 -9.73
CA PHE A 97 -8.22 -7.58 -9.98
C PHE A 97 -9.15 -8.60 -10.65
N MET A 98 -8.63 -9.43 -11.55
CA MET A 98 -9.40 -10.51 -12.17
C MET A 98 -9.88 -11.51 -11.11
N VAL A 99 -9.02 -11.89 -10.17
CA VAL A 99 -9.40 -12.81 -9.09
C VAL A 99 -10.40 -12.15 -8.14
N CYS A 100 -10.28 -10.87 -7.87
CA CYS A 100 -11.26 -10.14 -7.06
C CYS A 100 -12.64 -10.15 -7.71
N GLU A 101 -12.72 -9.93 -9.02
CA GLU A 101 -13.99 -10.02 -9.76
C GLU A 101 -14.57 -11.43 -9.68
N SER A 102 -13.73 -12.45 -9.85
CA SER A 102 -14.16 -13.85 -9.73
C SER A 102 -14.70 -14.17 -8.34
N TYR A 103 -14.07 -13.60 -7.30
CA TYR A 103 -14.53 -13.78 -5.93
C TYR A 103 -15.93 -13.19 -5.72
N TYR A 104 -16.15 -11.95 -6.16
CA TYR A 104 -17.46 -11.31 -6.03
C TYR A 104 -18.54 -12.04 -6.81
N ALA A 105 -18.23 -12.55 -7.99
CA ALA A 105 -19.17 -13.35 -8.76
C ALA A 105 -19.47 -14.69 -8.07
N ALA A 106 -18.46 -15.35 -7.51
CA ALA A 106 -18.58 -16.65 -6.88
C ALA A 106 -19.40 -16.64 -5.59
N ILE A 107 -19.35 -15.55 -4.82
CA ILE A 107 -20.11 -15.41 -3.57
C ILE A 107 -21.59 -15.69 -3.78
N ARG A 108 -22.14 -15.36 -4.95
CA ARG A 108 -23.57 -15.49 -5.24
C ARG A 108 -24.00 -16.90 -5.62
N THR A 109 -23.13 -17.68 -6.26
CA THR A 109 -23.55 -18.92 -6.93
C THR A 109 -22.65 -20.12 -6.68
N ALA A 110 -21.41 -19.92 -6.21
CA ALA A 110 -20.46 -21.00 -6.05
C ALA A 110 -20.61 -21.71 -4.70
N THR A 111 -20.05 -22.91 -4.62
CA THR A 111 -20.00 -23.66 -3.36
C THR A 111 -18.99 -23.02 -2.40
N PRO A 112 -19.14 -23.25 -1.07
CA PRO A 112 -18.16 -22.73 -0.10
C PRO A 112 -16.72 -23.15 -0.42
N ALA A 113 -16.51 -24.38 -0.89
CA ALA A 113 -15.17 -24.84 -1.25
C ALA A 113 -14.58 -24.06 -2.44
N GLN A 114 -15.41 -23.75 -3.45
CA GLN A 114 -14.99 -22.96 -4.60
C GLN A 114 -14.67 -21.53 -4.20
N ILE A 115 -15.49 -20.93 -3.33
CA ILE A 115 -15.25 -19.57 -2.82
C ILE A 115 -13.93 -19.51 -2.06
N GLU A 116 -13.68 -20.51 -1.20
CA GLU A 116 -12.43 -20.58 -0.44
C GLU A 116 -11.21 -20.70 -1.36
N ALA A 117 -11.29 -21.53 -2.40
CA ALA A 117 -10.21 -21.70 -3.35
C ALA A 117 -9.88 -20.39 -4.07
N ILE A 118 -10.90 -19.63 -4.49
CA ILE A 118 -10.73 -18.34 -5.14
C ILE A 118 -10.12 -17.33 -4.15
N ASP A 119 -10.59 -17.33 -2.91
CA ASP A 119 -10.06 -16.44 -1.88
C ASP A 119 -8.59 -16.74 -1.55
N MET A 120 -8.21 -18.00 -1.53
CA MET A 120 -6.82 -18.39 -1.35
C MET A 120 -5.95 -17.87 -2.49
N GLY A 121 -6.44 -17.94 -3.73
CA GLY A 121 -5.76 -17.39 -4.89
C GLY A 121 -5.59 -15.87 -4.79
N ARG A 122 -6.63 -15.18 -4.35
CA ARG A 122 -6.61 -13.73 -4.15
C ARG A 122 -5.55 -13.35 -3.10
N ARG A 123 -5.54 -14.05 -1.97
CA ARG A 123 -4.55 -13.80 -0.90
C ARG A 123 -3.13 -14.11 -1.36
N GLY A 124 -2.95 -15.17 -2.16
CA GLY A 124 -1.66 -15.52 -2.71
C GLY A 124 -1.09 -14.42 -3.62
N LEU A 125 -1.93 -13.87 -4.50
CA LEU A 125 -1.53 -12.77 -5.38
C LEU A 125 -1.22 -11.51 -4.58
N HIS A 126 -2.00 -11.24 -3.55
CA HIS A 126 -1.75 -10.09 -2.67
C HIS A 126 -0.40 -10.23 -1.97
N ASN A 127 -0.09 -11.43 -1.47
CA ASN A 127 1.20 -11.69 -0.83
C ASN A 127 2.37 -11.57 -1.82
N GLU A 128 2.20 -12.02 -3.06
CA GLU A 128 3.22 -11.81 -4.11
C GLU A 128 3.48 -10.34 -4.34
N GLY A 129 2.42 -9.54 -4.42
CA GLY A 129 2.54 -8.10 -4.59
C GLY A 129 3.24 -7.42 -3.41
N ALA A 130 2.89 -7.83 -2.19
CA ALA A 130 3.53 -7.32 -0.99
C ALA A 130 5.01 -7.69 -0.95
N GLN A 131 5.36 -8.90 -1.34
CA GLN A 131 6.74 -9.36 -1.41
C GLN A 131 7.53 -8.56 -2.44
N LEU A 132 6.97 -8.35 -3.62
CA LEU A 132 7.61 -7.54 -4.66
C LEU A 132 7.82 -6.10 -4.18
N LEU A 133 6.80 -5.53 -3.51
CA LEU A 133 6.91 -4.20 -2.95
C LEU A 133 8.02 -4.13 -1.89
N ALA A 134 8.08 -5.10 -0.98
CA ALA A 134 9.11 -5.15 0.04
C ALA A 134 10.50 -5.18 -0.59
N GLU A 135 10.70 -5.95 -1.66
CA GLU A 135 11.96 -5.99 -2.39
C GLU A 135 12.31 -4.64 -3.01
N ARG A 136 11.32 -3.95 -3.57
CA ARG A 136 11.53 -2.64 -4.19
C ARG A 136 11.80 -1.53 -3.18
N LEU A 137 11.32 -1.68 -1.96
CA LEU A 137 11.54 -0.71 -0.89
C LEU A 137 12.80 -0.98 -0.08
N ASP A 138 13.43 -2.14 -0.28
CA ASP A 138 14.63 -2.52 0.47
C ASP A 138 15.73 -1.47 0.30
N GLY A 139 16.31 -1.05 1.43
CA GLY A 139 17.32 0.01 1.45
C GLY A 139 16.76 1.43 1.34
N LYS A 140 15.47 1.59 1.04
CA LYS A 140 14.81 2.90 0.88
C LYS A 140 13.88 3.21 2.04
N ILE A 141 13.08 2.24 2.43
CA ILE A 141 12.13 2.32 3.53
C ILE A 141 12.27 1.03 4.33
N ASP A 142 12.52 1.17 5.63
CA ASP A 142 12.53 0.02 6.54
C ASP A 142 11.13 -0.17 7.09
N CYS A 143 10.51 -1.28 6.75
CA CYS A 143 9.21 -1.66 7.28
C CYS A 143 9.12 -3.18 7.34
N ASP A 144 8.24 -3.69 8.23
CA ASP A 144 8.00 -5.13 8.29
C ASP A 144 7.11 -5.57 7.12
N PHE A 145 6.96 -6.88 6.96
CA PHE A 145 6.17 -7.43 5.88
C PHE A 145 4.70 -7.04 5.98
N ASP A 146 4.15 -6.99 7.19
CA ASP A 146 2.75 -6.58 7.39
C ASP A 146 2.54 -5.12 6.95
N THR A 147 3.48 -4.23 7.22
CA THR A 147 3.42 -2.86 6.74
C THR A 147 3.50 -2.82 5.21
N ALA A 148 4.40 -3.59 4.60
CA ALA A 148 4.49 -3.68 3.14
C ALA A 148 3.18 -4.19 2.53
N ARG A 149 2.52 -5.16 3.17
CA ARG A 149 1.20 -5.63 2.74
C ARG A 149 0.14 -4.54 2.77
N ARG A 150 0.14 -3.72 3.80
CA ARG A 150 -0.80 -2.60 3.94
C ARG A 150 -0.51 -1.51 2.90
N ILE A 151 0.76 -1.22 2.63
CA ILE A 151 1.13 -0.29 1.56
C ILE A 151 0.68 -0.85 0.22
N PHE A 152 0.88 -2.14 -0.03
CA PHE A 152 0.43 -2.77 -1.26
C PHE A 152 -1.10 -2.71 -1.40
N THR A 153 -1.85 -2.87 -0.32
CA THR A 153 -3.31 -2.69 -0.33
C THR A 153 -3.68 -1.28 -0.80
N LEU A 154 -2.96 -0.26 -0.34
CA LEU A 154 -3.18 1.10 -0.82
C LEU A 154 -2.87 1.20 -2.32
N VAL A 155 -1.78 0.59 -2.78
CA VAL A 155 -1.42 0.57 -4.21
C VAL A 155 -2.56 -0.05 -5.03
N THR A 156 -3.13 -1.18 -4.57
CA THR A 156 -4.26 -1.80 -5.27
C THR A 156 -5.49 -0.88 -5.28
N ALA A 157 -5.78 -0.21 -4.17
CA ALA A 157 -6.91 0.71 -4.08
C ALA A 157 -6.77 1.90 -5.02
N LEU A 158 -5.55 2.38 -5.24
CA LEU A 158 -5.28 3.48 -6.18
C LEU A 158 -5.48 3.07 -7.64
N HIS A 159 -5.35 1.78 -7.96
CA HIS A 159 -5.45 1.26 -9.33
C HIS A 159 -6.77 0.54 -9.61
N TRP A 160 -7.57 0.31 -8.61
CA TRP A 160 -8.87 -0.33 -8.77
C TRP A 160 -9.82 0.61 -9.52
N LYS A 161 -10.47 0.09 -10.55
CA LYS A 161 -11.34 0.87 -11.42
C LYS A 161 -12.83 0.79 -11.08
N GLY A 162 -13.12 0.20 -9.93
CA GLY A 162 -14.50 0.09 -9.47
C GLY A 162 -15.24 -1.09 -10.01
#